data_536b9fd45c20bf4dcd0f356a806e4758
#
_entry.id   536b9fd45c20bf4dcd0f356a806e4758
#
_cell.length_a   1.000
_cell.length_b   1.000
_cell.length_c   1.000
_cell.angle_alpha   90.00
_cell.angle_beta   90.00
_cell.angle_gamma   90.00
#
_symmetry.space_group_name_H-M   'P 1'
#
loop_
_entity.id
_entity.type
_entity.pdbx_description
1 polymer ?
#
loop_
_entity_poly.entity_id
_entity_poly.type
_entity_poly.pdbx_seq_one_letter_code
_entity_poly.pdbx_strand_id
1 'polypeptide(L)'
;MNGDSARRQRLLLMTANVGSLFEEGQRLQESWLDVIAERILSEDADLSVIHMQETGGKRYVECSGQVPILITKLANRIAHAYPMCRAFLDLNYTSPAYTALGSIFFVHKHALSFVEQFDFARKQFVSLPTEISVEIRADGLENESLAVKRKFPKHFWPAIKWGRKGYLHTRWAVGEKVLDLINVHLFHDESNLALIHENPSLYSSNRKRALDYVINECVLDNDDDSRINRFIFGDLNFRLDSRTFLNRLTEKAARRDKMEDLTQHGSQDLLKDDRVTLRNDVNASEQLRRTVSAVEFRKDDGEANENCVLRIEKKRFDYFNHVKLMTDWHSYLEDDKEVLEFPELYEMEIDFPPTYPWSEDPLDSGVFMKTRAPAWCDRVLMNKTAYDSLEKHTTMYESIGRHTCMGDHKPVLLAITLL
;
A
#
# COMPACT_ATOMS: atom_id res chain seq x y z
N MET A 1 31.17 -36.96 -7.38
CA MET A 1 30.77 -35.89 -6.45
C MET A 1 29.91 -34.93 -7.25
N ASN A 2 28.61 -35.18 -7.26
CA ASN A 2 27.66 -34.25 -7.87
C ASN A 2 27.51 -33.09 -6.88
N GLY A 3 28.07 -31.94 -7.24
CA GLY A 3 27.81 -30.72 -6.52
C GLY A 3 26.31 -30.42 -6.65
N ASP A 4 25.61 -30.57 -5.56
CA ASP A 4 24.24 -30.08 -5.39
C ASP A 4 24.34 -28.55 -5.54
N SER A 5 24.12 -28.02 -6.75
CA SER A 5 24.00 -26.58 -6.91
C SER A 5 22.74 -26.20 -6.15
N ALA A 6 22.88 -25.47 -5.06
CA ALA A 6 21.76 -24.97 -4.29
C ALA A 6 20.70 -24.45 -5.27
N ARG A 7 19.51 -25.03 -5.21
CA ARG A 7 18.40 -24.67 -6.11
C ARG A 7 18.07 -23.21 -5.87
N ARG A 8 18.14 -22.40 -6.91
CA ARG A 8 17.72 -21.00 -6.88
C ARG A 8 16.20 -20.94 -6.76
N GLN A 9 15.70 -20.15 -5.84
CA GLN A 9 14.26 -19.94 -5.67
C GLN A 9 13.84 -18.61 -6.30
N ARG A 10 12.89 -18.68 -7.23
CA ARG A 10 12.32 -17.49 -7.89
C ARG A 10 11.02 -17.09 -7.24
N LEU A 11 10.92 -15.83 -6.87
CA LEU A 11 9.75 -15.26 -6.21
C LEU A 11 9.24 -14.05 -6.99
N LEU A 12 7.93 -13.91 -7.08
CA LEU A 12 7.26 -12.70 -7.53
C LEU A 12 6.43 -12.13 -6.37
N LEU A 13 6.83 -10.99 -5.86
CA LEU A 13 6.14 -10.28 -4.78
C LEU A 13 5.46 -9.05 -5.35
N MET A 14 4.14 -8.95 -5.19
CA MET A 14 3.34 -7.87 -5.74
C MET A 14 2.46 -7.24 -4.66
N THR A 15 2.36 -5.92 -4.65
CA THR A 15 1.38 -5.20 -3.85
C THR A 15 0.44 -4.39 -4.72
N ALA A 16 -0.84 -4.38 -4.39
CA ALA A 16 -1.88 -3.67 -5.10
C ALA A 16 -2.97 -3.14 -4.15
N ASN A 17 -3.11 -1.83 -4.04
CA ASN A 17 -4.34 -1.26 -3.49
C ASN A 17 -5.44 -1.41 -4.55
N VAL A 18 -6.47 -2.21 -4.24
CA VAL A 18 -7.51 -2.61 -5.19
C VAL A 18 -8.85 -1.89 -4.95
N GLY A 19 -8.83 -0.80 -4.18
CA GLY A 19 -10.05 -0.08 -3.81
C GLY A 19 -10.94 0.31 -4.99
N SER A 20 -10.34 0.83 -6.05
CA SER A 20 -11.06 1.27 -7.25
C SER A 20 -11.66 0.14 -8.08
N LEU A 21 -11.17 -1.11 -7.95
CA LEU A 21 -11.68 -2.26 -8.74
C LEU A 21 -13.11 -2.64 -8.39
N PHE A 22 -13.61 -2.24 -7.24
CA PHE A 22 -14.94 -2.59 -6.73
C PHE A 22 -15.93 -1.43 -6.84
N GLU A 23 -15.54 -0.34 -7.52
CA GLU A 23 -16.42 0.78 -7.79
C GLU A 23 -17.14 0.62 -9.15
N GLU A 24 -18.15 1.39 -9.41
CA GLU A 24 -18.96 1.52 -10.62
C GLU A 24 -18.85 0.41 -11.67
N GLY A 25 -19.63 -0.66 -11.50
CA GLY A 25 -19.79 -1.70 -12.51
C GLY A 25 -18.56 -2.57 -12.76
N GLN A 26 -17.54 -2.50 -11.90
CA GLN A 26 -16.33 -3.34 -11.96
C GLN A 26 -15.57 -3.21 -13.30
N ARG A 27 -15.69 -2.07 -13.96
CA ARG A 27 -15.16 -1.82 -15.31
C ARG A 27 -13.64 -1.98 -15.42
N LEU A 28 -12.91 -1.87 -14.29
CA LEU A 28 -11.46 -1.98 -14.25
C LEU A 28 -10.96 -3.41 -14.01
N GLN A 29 -11.84 -4.34 -13.60
CA GLN A 29 -11.42 -5.68 -13.18
C GLN A 29 -10.79 -6.49 -14.29
N GLU A 30 -11.36 -6.50 -15.50
CA GLU A 30 -10.85 -7.31 -16.59
C GLU A 30 -9.45 -6.84 -17.03
N SER A 31 -9.24 -5.53 -17.21
CA SER A 31 -7.93 -4.97 -17.54
C SER A 31 -6.89 -5.27 -16.45
N TRP A 32 -7.29 -5.17 -15.19
CA TRP A 32 -6.43 -5.52 -14.06
C TRP A 32 -6.05 -7.00 -14.08
N LEU A 33 -7.03 -7.89 -14.29
CA LEU A 33 -6.81 -9.33 -14.34
C LEU A 33 -5.87 -9.72 -15.49
N ASP A 34 -6.00 -9.09 -16.67
CA ASP A 34 -5.15 -9.36 -17.82
C ASP A 34 -3.70 -9.00 -17.54
N VAL A 35 -3.44 -7.78 -17.05
CA VAL A 35 -2.09 -7.30 -16.75
C VAL A 35 -1.44 -8.16 -15.65
N ILE A 36 -2.17 -8.51 -14.59
CA ILE A 36 -1.64 -9.31 -13.49
C ILE A 36 -1.35 -10.75 -13.93
N ALA A 37 -2.29 -11.38 -14.66
CA ALA A 37 -2.11 -12.75 -15.14
C ALA A 37 -0.94 -12.86 -16.11
N GLU A 38 -0.82 -11.93 -17.06
CA GLU A 38 0.31 -11.87 -17.99
C GLU A 38 1.63 -11.78 -17.24
N ARG A 39 1.68 -10.91 -16.22
CA ARG A 39 2.91 -10.71 -15.45
C ARG A 39 3.30 -11.94 -14.63
N ILE A 40 2.34 -12.59 -13.96
CA ILE A 40 2.62 -13.83 -13.21
C ILE A 40 3.16 -14.92 -14.15
N LEU A 41 2.56 -15.07 -15.32
CA LEU A 41 2.97 -16.08 -16.28
C LEU A 41 4.35 -15.79 -16.89
N SER A 42 4.67 -14.52 -17.15
CA SER A 42 5.96 -14.12 -17.74
C SER A 42 7.12 -14.31 -16.78
N GLU A 43 6.92 -14.09 -15.48
CA GLU A 43 7.97 -14.25 -14.47
C GLU A 43 8.26 -15.71 -14.14
N ASP A 44 7.29 -16.63 -14.33
CA ASP A 44 7.46 -18.07 -14.11
C ASP A 44 8.13 -18.40 -12.76
N ALA A 45 7.70 -17.70 -11.70
CA ALA A 45 8.27 -17.82 -10.36
C ALA A 45 7.78 -19.08 -9.62
N ASP A 46 8.59 -19.65 -8.72
CA ASP A 46 8.20 -20.78 -7.87
C ASP A 46 6.99 -20.44 -7.01
N LEU A 47 6.99 -19.23 -6.45
CA LEU A 47 5.91 -18.66 -5.64
C LEU A 47 5.62 -17.23 -6.09
N SER A 48 4.39 -16.97 -6.51
CA SER A 48 3.89 -15.62 -6.83
C SER A 48 2.91 -15.17 -5.75
N VAL A 49 3.12 -13.97 -5.22
CA VAL A 49 2.38 -13.42 -4.08
C VAL A 49 1.76 -12.09 -4.46
N ILE A 50 0.48 -11.90 -4.15
CA ILE A 50 -0.19 -10.61 -4.30
C ILE A 50 -0.75 -10.18 -2.95
N HIS A 51 -0.25 -9.09 -2.41
CA HIS A 51 -0.82 -8.42 -1.26
C HIS A 51 -1.79 -7.34 -1.71
N MET A 52 -3.04 -7.45 -1.28
CA MET A 52 -4.09 -6.50 -1.62
C MET A 52 -4.48 -5.66 -0.41
N GLN A 53 -4.75 -4.39 -0.65
CA GLN A 53 -5.31 -3.46 0.31
C GLN A 53 -6.64 -2.92 -0.23
N GLU A 54 -7.50 -2.44 0.67
CA GLU A 54 -8.84 -1.91 0.37
C GLU A 54 -9.75 -2.90 -0.39
N THR A 55 -9.64 -4.21 -0.08
CA THR A 55 -10.53 -5.23 -0.67
C THR A 55 -11.99 -4.89 -0.44
N GLY A 56 -12.79 -4.87 -1.53
CA GLY A 56 -14.19 -4.43 -1.52
C GLY A 56 -14.40 -2.91 -1.67
N GLY A 57 -13.31 -2.11 -1.74
CA GLY A 57 -13.37 -0.68 -2.03
C GLY A 57 -14.03 0.19 -0.97
N LYS A 58 -14.54 1.32 -1.37
CA LYS A 58 -15.27 2.26 -0.49
C LYS A 58 -16.63 1.70 -0.07
N ARG A 59 -17.25 0.91 -0.96
CA ARG A 59 -18.55 0.24 -0.73
C ARG A 59 -18.38 -1.22 -0.30
N TYR A 60 -17.40 -1.48 0.56
CA TYR A 60 -17.03 -2.85 0.98
C TYR A 60 -18.20 -3.67 1.56
N VAL A 61 -19.18 -3.04 2.20
CA VAL A 61 -20.38 -3.73 2.72
C VAL A 61 -21.16 -4.42 1.58
N GLU A 62 -21.22 -3.79 0.41
CA GLU A 62 -21.94 -4.31 -0.75
C GLU A 62 -21.03 -5.16 -1.66
N CYS A 63 -19.73 -4.84 -1.68
CA CYS A 63 -18.81 -5.36 -2.68
C CYS A 63 -17.87 -6.47 -2.17
N SER A 64 -17.79 -6.72 -0.86
CA SER A 64 -16.89 -7.75 -0.31
C SER A 64 -17.09 -9.15 -0.91
N GLY A 65 -18.33 -9.52 -1.20
CA GLY A 65 -18.65 -10.81 -1.85
C GLY A 65 -18.09 -10.99 -3.27
N GLN A 66 -17.63 -9.90 -3.91
CA GLN A 66 -17.03 -9.93 -5.25
C GLN A 66 -15.53 -10.25 -5.21
N VAL A 67 -14.88 -10.06 -4.07
CA VAL A 67 -13.43 -10.29 -3.92
C VAL A 67 -13.05 -11.75 -4.19
N PRO A 68 -13.72 -12.77 -3.62
CA PRO A 68 -13.46 -14.17 -3.95
C PRO A 68 -13.66 -14.49 -5.44
N ILE A 69 -14.64 -13.85 -6.08
CA ILE A 69 -14.93 -14.04 -7.51
C ILE A 69 -13.77 -13.51 -8.36
N LEU A 70 -13.26 -12.32 -8.05
CA LEU A 70 -12.09 -11.74 -8.72
C LEU A 70 -10.87 -12.66 -8.61
N ILE A 71 -10.59 -13.19 -7.42
CA ILE A 71 -9.48 -14.11 -7.19
C ILE A 71 -9.65 -15.40 -7.97
N THR A 72 -10.85 -15.97 -7.98
CA THR A 72 -11.14 -17.19 -8.75
C THR A 72 -10.94 -16.96 -10.25
N LYS A 73 -11.35 -15.81 -10.77
CA LYS A 73 -11.09 -15.45 -12.18
C LYS A 73 -9.60 -15.38 -12.47
N LEU A 74 -8.80 -14.76 -11.58
CA LEU A 74 -7.35 -14.69 -11.75
C LEU A 74 -6.72 -16.09 -11.70
N ALA A 75 -7.07 -16.90 -10.69
CA ALA A 75 -6.57 -18.26 -10.55
C ALA A 75 -6.86 -19.11 -11.81
N ASN A 76 -8.07 -19.02 -12.36
CA ASN A 76 -8.44 -19.76 -13.56
C ASN A 76 -7.62 -19.36 -14.80
N ARG A 77 -7.22 -18.07 -14.93
CA ARG A 77 -6.41 -17.60 -16.07
C ARG A 77 -5.01 -18.21 -16.08
N ILE A 78 -4.45 -18.51 -14.92
CA ILE A 78 -3.06 -18.98 -14.75
C ILE A 78 -2.97 -20.45 -14.30
N ALA A 79 -4.10 -21.16 -14.14
CA ALA A 79 -4.16 -22.51 -13.57
C ALA A 79 -3.27 -23.54 -14.28
N HIS A 80 -3.01 -23.37 -15.59
CA HIS A 80 -2.15 -24.26 -16.36
C HIS A 80 -0.68 -24.27 -15.92
N ALA A 81 -0.21 -23.15 -15.34
CA ALA A 81 1.13 -23.01 -14.79
C ALA A 81 1.12 -23.04 -13.25
N TYR A 82 0.11 -22.42 -12.63
CA TYR A 82 -0.07 -22.28 -11.19
C TYR A 82 -1.35 -23.00 -10.72
N PRO A 83 -1.31 -24.32 -10.55
CA PRO A 83 -2.48 -25.11 -10.20
C PRO A 83 -2.95 -24.91 -8.75
N MET A 84 -2.09 -24.38 -7.87
CA MET A 84 -2.41 -24.11 -6.47
C MET A 84 -2.53 -22.61 -6.23
N CYS A 85 -3.70 -22.20 -5.74
CA CYS A 85 -3.99 -20.85 -5.27
C CYS A 85 -4.48 -20.92 -3.82
N ARG A 86 -3.87 -20.16 -2.93
CA ARG A 86 -4.36 -19.95 -1.56
C ARG A 86 -4.51 -18.46 -1.30
N ALA A 87 -5.66 -18.07 -0.75
CA ALA A 87 -5.94 -16.67 -0.42
C ALA A 87 -6.45 -16.54 1.01
N PHE A 88 -5.96 -15.54 1.72
CA PHE A 88 -6.44 -15.10 3.02
C PHE A 88 -7.07 -13.74 2.85
N LEU A 89 -8.37 -13.61 3.11
CA LEU A 89 -9.15 -12.40 2.88
C LEU A 89 -9.85 -11.97 4.16
N ASP A 90 -9.59 -10.73 4.59
CA ASP A 90 -10.39 -10.12 5.65
C ASP A 90 -11.65 -9.50 5.05
N LEU A 91 -12.76 -10.24 5.08
CA LEU A 91 -14.06 -9.80 4.56
C LEU A 91 -15.09 -9.58 5.68
N ASN A 92 -14.73 -9.82 6.94
CA ASN A 92 -15.62 -9.64 8.08
C ASN A 92 -15.72 -8.17 8.48
N TYR A 93 -16.43 -7.38 7.67
CA TYR A 93 -16.60 -5.93 7.89
C TYR A 93 -17.42 -5.59 9.15
N THR A 94 -18.07 -6.58 9.79
CA THR A 94 -18.76 -6.38 11.07
C THR A 94 -17.83 -6.48 12.26
N SER A 95 -16.64 -7.07 12.07
CA SER A 95 -15.62 -7.16 13.11
C SER A 95 -14.99 -5.80 13.41
N PRO A 96 -14.82 -5.43 14.69
CA PRO A 96 -14.02 -4.25 15.04
C PRO A 96 -12.55 -4.36 14.60
N ALA A 97 -12.07 -5.59 14.35
CA ALA A 97 -10.72 -5.87 13.85
C ALA A 97 -10.63 -5.92 12.32
N TYR A 98 -11.65 -5.48 11.59
CA TYR A 98 -11.66 -5.44 10.14
C TYR A 98 -10.56 -4.55 9.55
N THR A 99 -9.82 -5.07 8.56
CA THR A 99 -8.70 -4.38 7.90
C THR A 99 -8.86 -4.23 6.39
N ALA A 100 -9.74 -5.00 5.75
CA ALA A 100 -9.86 -5.11 4.30
C ALA A 100 -8.53 -5.46 3.60
N LEU A 101 -7.73 -6.33 4.23
CA LEU A 101 -6.52 -6.90 3.63
C LEU A 101 -6.82 -8.22 2.96
N GLY A 102 -6.08 -8.51 1.90
CA GLY A 102 -6.06 -9.81 1.24
C GLY A 102 -4.65 -10.19 0.83
N SER A 103 -4.29 -11.46 0.96
CA SER A 103 -3.02 -11.99 0.46
C SER A 103 -3.28 -13.25 -0.34
N ILE A 104 -2.78 -13.29 -1.57
CA ILE A 104 -2.97 -14.39 -2.51
C ILE A 104 -1.62 -15.00 -2.83
N PHE A 105 -1.56 -16.32 -2.84
CA PHE A 105 -0.36 -17.11 -3.10
C PHE A 105 -0.65 -18.08 -4.24
N PHE A 106 0.16 -18.02 -5.28
CA PHE A 106 0.12 -18.93 -6.41
C PHE A 106 1.41 -19.73 -6.43
N VAL A 107 1.30 -21.06 -6.38
CA VAL A 107 2.46 -21.96 -6.40
C VAL A 107 2.54 -22.60 -7.77
N HIS A 108 3.71 -22.46 -8.42
CA HIS A 108 3.94 -23.04 -9.73
C HIS A 108 3.96 -24.56 -9.67
N LYS A 109 3.48 -25.24 -10.71
CA LYS A 109 3.36 -26.72 -10.76
C LYS A 109 4.67 -27.45 -10.46
N HIS A 110 5.82 -26.90 -10.84
CA HIS A 110 7.12 -27.51 -10.54
C HIS A 110 7.58 -27.28 -9.08
N ALA A 111 6.94 -26.37 -8.37
CA ALA A 111 7.32 -25.98 -7.02
C ALA A 111 6.47 -26.65 -5.91
N LEU A 112 5.38 -27.33 -6.26
CA LEU A 112 4.44 -27.91 -5.30
C LEU A 112 5.10 -28.87 -4.30
N SER A 113 6.17 -29.57 -4.68
CA SER A 113 6.83 -30.56 -3.83
C SER A 113 7.80 -29.96 -2.82
N PHE A 114 8.16 -28.67 -2.94
CA PHE A 114 9.16 -28.03 -2.07
C PHE A 114 8.71 -26.68 -1.54
N VAL A 115 7.44 -26.30 -1.77
CA VAL A 115 6.81 -25.15 -1.14
C VAL A 115 5.93 -25.63 -0.01
N GLU A 116 6.15 -25.08 1.18
CA GLU A 116 5.39 -25.39 2.39
C GLU A 116 4.95 -24.12 3.07
N GLN A 117 3.85 -24.20 3.83
CA GLN A 117 3.35 -23.08 4.61
C GLN A 117 3.47 -23.35 6.11
N PHE A 118 3.84 -22.33 6.88
CA PHE A 118 3.97 -22.44 8.32
C PHE A 118 2.60 -22.33 9.02
N ASP A 119 2.35 -23.29 9.91
CA ASP A 119 1.21 -23.26 10.84
C ASP A 119 1.69 -22.65 12.15
N PHE A 120 1.24 -21.40 12.44
CA PHE A 120 1.64 -20.63 13.62
C PHE A 120 1.16 -21.27 14.94
N ALA A 121 0.03 -22.00 14.91
CA ALA A 121 -0.49 -22.68 16.10
C ALA A 121 0.29 -23.94 16.41
N ARG A 122 0.66 -24.71 15.38
CA ARG A 122 1.44 -25.95 15.52
C ARG A 122 2.94 -25.71 15.53
N LYS A 123 3.40 -24.51 15.14
CA LYS A 123 4.81 -24.13 15.01
C LYS A 123 5.60 -25.06 14.09
N GLN A 124 5.00 -25.47 12.97
CA GLN A 124 5.64 -26.34 11.97
C GLN A 124 5.20 -25.99 10.55
N PHE A 125 6.02 -26.35 9.58
CA PHE A 125 5.65 -26.29 8.17
C PHE A 125 4.71 -27.43 7.81
N VAL A 126 3.75 -27.13 6.93
CA VAL A 126 2.77 -28.07 6.39
C VAL A 126 2.84 -28.04 4.88
N SER A 127 2.85 -29.24 4.28
CA SER A 127 2.89 -29.40 2.84
C SER A 127 1.59 -28.95 2.19
N LEU A 128 1.68 -28.53 0.94
CA LEU A 128 0.54 -28.09 0.16
C LEU A 128 -0.18 -29.26 -0.49
N PRO A 129 -1.49 -29.10 -0.83
CA PRO A 129 -2.19 -30.06 -1.68
C PRO A 129 -1.48 -30.22 -3.03
N THR A 130 -1.38 -31.46 -3.53
CA THR A 130 -0.77 -31.76 -4.83
C THR A 130 -1.76 -31.65 -6.00
N GLU A 131 -3.05 -31.54 -5.70
CA GLU A 131 -4.10 -31.38 -6.68
C GLU A 131 -4.37 -29.91 -6.99
N ILE A 132 -4.98 -29.65 -8.16
CA ILE A 132 -5.43 -28.32 -8.52
C ILE A 132 -6.42 -27.83 -7.46
N SER A 133 -6.09 -26.75 -6.78
CA SER A 133 -6.93 -26.21 -5.72
C SER A 133 -6.94 -24.67 -5.70
N VAL A 134 -8.13 -24.10 -5.47
CA VAL A 134 -8.32 -22.70 -5.15
C VAL A 134 -8.92 -22.62 -3.75
N GLU A 135 -8.10 -22.34 -2.77
CA GLU A 135 -8.49 -22.24 -1.37
C GLU A 135 -8.62 -20.76 -0.96
N ILE A 136 -9.84 -20.32 -0.73
CA ILE A 136 -10.11 -18.96 -0.26
C ILE A 136 -10.56 -19.02 1.19
N ARG A 137 -9.76 -18.50 2.10
CA ARG A 137 -10.00 -18.42 3.54
C ARG A 137 -10.42 -17.00 3.89
N ALA A 138 -11.71 -16.78 4.04
CA ALA A 138 -12.31 -15.47 4.28
C ALA A 138 -12.99 -15.34 5.64
N ASP A 139 -13.43 -16.47 6.21
CA ASP A 139 -14.15 -16.48 7.47
C ASP A 139 -13.19 -16.81 8.63
N GLY A 140 -13.23 -15.95 9.66
CA GLY A 140 -12.52 -16.23 10.91
C GLY A 140 -11.00 -16.07 10.84
N LEU A 141 -10.46 -15.13 10.05
CA LEU A 141 -9.01 -14.88 10.01
C LEU A 141 -8.40 -14.54 11.38
N GLU A 142 -9.19 -14.12 12.34
CA GLU A 142 -8.74 -13.94 13.73
C GLU A 142 -8.29 -15.23 14.41
N ASN A 143 -8.77 -16.38 13.93
CA ASN A 143 -8.48 -17.73 14.45
C ASN A 143 -7.72 -18.59 13.42
N GLU A 144 -7.27 -18.03 12.32
CA GLU A 144 -6.53 -18.74 11.27
C GLU A 144 -5.14 -19.12 11.79
N SER A 145 -4.75 -20.38 11.60
CA SER A 145 -3.44 -20.86 12.04
C SER A 145 -2.32 -20.64 11.01
N LEU A 146 -2.67 -20.48 9.73
CA LEU A 146 -1.71 -20.30 8.64
C LEU A 146 -1.43 -18.82 8.33
N ALA A 147 -2.12 -17.90 9.00
CA ALA A 147 -1.94 -16.47 8.84
C ALA A 147 -2.23 -15.73 10.15
N VAL A 148 -1.49 -14.68 10.41
CA VAL A 148 -1.68 -13.78 11.56
C VAL A 148 -2.15 -12.43 11.06
N LYS A 149 -3.42 -12.08 11.35
CA LYS A 149 -3.97 -10.77 11.04
C LYS A 149 -4.02 -9.91 12.30
N ARG A 150 -3.62 -8.65 12.20
CA ARG A 150 -3.74 -7.67 13.27
C ARG A 150 -4.17 -6.31 12.71
N LYS A 151 -5.08 -5.67 13.42
CA LYS A 151 -5.42 -4.26 13.22
C LYS A 151 -4.56 -3.41 14.13
N PHE A 152 -4.09 -2.24 13.65
CA PHE A 152 -3.27 -1.37 14.49
C PHE A 152 -4.03 -0.87 15.71
N PRO A 153 -3.36 -0.72 16.87
CA PRO A 153 -3.96 -0.21 18.09
C PRO A 153 -4.60 1.18 17.88
N LYS A 154 -5.79 1.39 18.43
CA LYS A 154 -6.55 2.65 18.26
C LYS A 154 -5.76 3.90 18.70
N HIS A 155 -4.89 3.77 19.71
CA HIS A 155 -4.07 4.87 20.21
C HIS A 155 -2.95 5.30 19.27
N PHE A 156 -2.68 4.55 18.20
CA PHE A 156 -1.71 4.99 17.17
C PHE A 156 -2.26 6.15 16.35
N TRP A 157 -3.57 6.33 16.34
CA TRP A 157 -4.24 7.41 15.65
C TRP A 157 -5.42 7.97 16.48
N PRO A 158 -5.14 8.68 17.59
CA PRO A 158 -6.19 9.06 18.53
C PRO A 158 -7.20 10.08 17.99
N ALA A 159 -6.81 10.88 17.00
CA ALA A 159 -7.61 12.00 16.51
C ALA A 159 -8.62 11.63 15.41
N ILE A 160 -8.58 10.41 14.85
CA ILE A 160 -9.29 10.05 13.62
C ILE A 160 -10.02 8.70 13.78
N LYS A 161 -11.01 8.48 12.90
CA LYS A 161 -11.68 7.19 12.79
C LYS A 161 -10.64 6.08 12.64
N TRP A 162 -10.72 5.11 13.53
CA TRP A 162 -9.94 3.90 13.51
C TRP A 162 -10.23 3.11 12.22
N GLY A 163 -9.53 3.48 11.15
CA GLY A 163 -9.77 2.96 9.80
C GLY A 163 -9.44 1.48 9.65
N ARG A 164 -9.44 1.01 8.41
CA ARG A 164 -9.13 -0.37 8.02
C ARG A 164 -7.61 -0.60 7.89
N LYS A 165 -6.83 -0.19 8.92
CA LYS A 165 -5.36 -0.20 8.86
C LYS A 165 -4.79 -1.29 9.77
N GLY A 166 -3.84 -2.05 9.23
CA GLY A 166 -3.28 -3.20 9.92
C GLY A 166 -2.29 -3.97 9.05
N TYR A 167 -2.02 -5.21 9.44
CA TYR A 167 -1.16 -6.12 8.68
C TYR A 167 -1.71 -7.55 8.68
N LEU A 168 -1.24 -8.34 7.71
CA LEU A 168 -1.48 -9.77 7.58
C LEU A 168 -0.15 -10.46 7.28
N HIS A 169 0.31 -11.31 8.19
CA HIS A 169 1.58 -12.01 8.14
C HIS A 169 1.34 -13.49 7.83
N THR A 170 2.11 -14.01 6.88
CA THR A 170 2.20 -15.44 6.58
C THR A 170 3.67 -15.85 6.50
N ARG A 171 3.98 -17.10 6.84
CA ARG A 171 5.34 -17.64 6.71
C ARG A 171 5.31 -18.86 5.78
N TRP A 172 6.29 -18.89 4.88
CA TRP A 172 6.42 -19.92 3.85
C TRP A 172 7.85 -20.47 3.81
N ALA A 173 8.00 -21.70 3.37
CA ALA A 173 9.27 -22.26 2.96
C ALA A 173 9.21 -22.51 1.45
N VAL A 174 10.27 -22.12 0.74
CA VAL A 174 10.49 -22.41 -0.68
C VAL A 174 11.85 -23.07 -0.77
N GLY A 175 11.87 -24.40 -0.85
CA GLY A 175 13.08 -25.17 -0.64
C GLY A 175 13.66 -24.94 0.76
N GLU A 176 14.92 -24.52 0.83
CA GLU A 176 15.59 -24.23 2.10
C GLU A 176 15.39 -22.80 2.62
N LYS A 177 14.74 -21.93 1.84
CA LYS A 177 14.52 -20.53 2.20
C LYS A 177 13.22 -20.36 2.98
N VAL A 178 13.32 -19.79 4.17
CA VAL A 178 12.17 -19.38 4.97
C VAL A 178 11.85 -17.93 4.67
N LEU A 179 10.57 -17.66 4.38
CA LEU A 179 10.05 -16.36 3.97
C LEU A 179 8.98 -15.88 4.94
N ASP A 180 9.15 -14.71 5.53
CA ASP A 180 8.05 -13.95 6.13
C ASP A 180 7.50 -12.98 5.10
N LEU A 181 6.20 -13.09 4.80
CA LEU A 181 5.50 -12.28 3.82
C LEU A 181 4.40 -11.49 4.54
N ILE A 182 4.61 -10.18 4.65
CA ILE A 182 3.80 -9.31 5.50
C ILE A 182 3.12 -8.24 4.66
N ASN A 183 1.80 -8.38 4.50
CA ASN A 183 0.93 -7.40 3.87
C ASN A 183 0.62 -6.29 4.85
N VAL A 184 0.90 -5.04 4.48
CA VAL A 184 0.71 -3.88 5.36
C VAL A 184 -0.14 -2.83 4.66
N HIS A 185 -1.05 -2.20 5.42
CA HIS A 185 -1.73 -0.99 5.00
C HIS A 185 -1.61 0.06 6.11
N LEU A 186 -0.68 1.01 5.94
CA LEU A 186 -0.40 2.07 6.91
C LEU A 186 -1.39 3.25 6.78
N PHE A 187 -1.30 4.18 7.71
CA PHE A 187 -2.19 5.32 7.80
C PHE A 187 -1.97 6.33 6.67
N HIS A 188 -3.05 6.73 6.00
CA HIS A 188 -3.02 7.81 5.02
C HIS A 188 -3.12 9.18 5.71
N ASP A 189 -2.73 10.25 5.01
CA ASP A 189 -2.94 11.60 5.48
C ASP A 189 -4.43 11.97 5.42
N GLU A 190 -4.98 12.55 6.49
CA GLU A 190 -6.37 13.00 6.52
C GLU A 190 -6.60 14.25 5.67
N SER A 191 -5.69 15.20 5.78
CA SER A 191 -5.74 16.45 5.04
C SER A 191 -4.68 16.47 3.93
N ASN A 192 -4.83 17.40 3.03
CA ASN A 192 -3.82 17.69 2.04
C ASN A 192 -2.69 18.56 2.65
N LEU A 193 -1.62 18.75 1.90
CA LEU A 193 -0.34 19.38 2.28
C LEU A 193 -0.43 20.72 3.05
N ALA A 194 -1.59 21.40 3.04
CA ALA A 194 -1.74 22.68 3.74
C ALA A 194 -1.42 22.62 5.24
N LEU A 195 -1.94 21.59 5.95
CA LEU A 195 -1.64 21.38 7.38
C LEU A 195 -0.27 20.71 7.59
N ILE A 196 0.14 19.86 6.67
CA ILE A 196 1.42 19.16 6.73
C ILE A 196 2.59 20.15 6.59
N HIS A 197 2.43 21.21 5.82
CA HIS A 197 3.44 22.26 5.70
C HIS A 197 3.76 22.94 7.03
N GLU A 198 2.77 23.07 7.92
CA GLU A 198 2.95 23.64 9.27
C GLU A 198 3.54 22.62 10.25
N ASN A 199 3.16 21.35 10.12
CA ASN A 199 3.65 20.25 10.92
C ASN A 199 3.99 19.04 10.04
N PRO A 200 5.20 18.97 9.45
CA PRO A 200 5.58 17.91 8.51
C PRO A 200 5.52 16.50 9.06
N SER A 201 5.73 16.35 10.37
CA SER A 201 5.71 15.03 11.04
C SER A 201 4.33 14.58 11.52
N LEU A 202 3.27 15.37 11.28
CA LEU A 202 1.93 15.12 11.82
C LEU A 202 1.41 13.70 11.52
N TYR A 203 1.61 13.24 10.29
CA TYR A 203 1.12 11.94 9.83
C TYR A 203 2.24 10.89 9.69
N SER A 204 3.46 11.28 9.32
CA SER A 204 4.59 10.36 9.17
C SER A 204 4.95 9.67 10.50
N SER A 205 4.85 10.36 11.64
CA SER A 205 5.08 9.77 12.96
C SER A 205 4.12 8.62 13.30
N ASN A 206 2.88 8.68 12.80
CA ASN A 206 1.92 7.59 12.99
C ASN A 206 2.22 6.39 12.08
N ARG A 207 2.66 6.65 10.83
CA ARG A 207 3.13 5.59 9.92
C ARG A 207 4.37 4.93 10.47
N LYS A 208 5.32 5.72 10.97
CA LYS A 208 6.52 5.20 11.64
C LYS A 208 6.16 4.27 12.79
N ARG A 209 5.34 4.74 13.74
CA ARG A 209 4.91 3.92 14.88
C ARG A 209 4.22 2.61 14.44
N ALA A 210 3.41 2.68 13.38
CA ALA A 210 2.69 1.51 12.88
C ALA A 210 3.65 0.51 12.21
N LEU A 211 4.64 0.97 11.45
CA LEU A 211 5.63 0.09 10.81
C LEU A 211 6.62 -0.47 11.83
N ASP A 212 7.09 0.31 12.82
CA ASP A 212 7.87 -0.17 13.95
C ASP A 212 7.13 -1.30 14.70
N TYR A 213 5.81 -1.13 14.90
CA TYR A 213 4.97 -2.16 15.51
C TYR A 213 4.96 -3.46 14.68
N VAL A 214 4.81 -3.37 13.35
CA VAL A 214 4.85 -4.54 12.45
C VAL A 214 6.20 -5.24 12.54
N ILE A 215 7.30 -4.50 12.47
CA ILE A 215 8.66 -5.03 12.53
C ILE A 215 8.85 -5.84 13.81
N ASN A 216 8.39 -5.31 14.94
CA ASN A 216 8.53 -5.97 16.25
C ASN A 216 7.58 -7.18 16.44
N GLU A 217 6.31 -7.07 16.02
CA GLU A 217 5.30 -8.12 16.20
C GLU A 217 5.50 -9.32 15.27
N CYS A 218 6.17 -9.15 14.15
CA CYS A 218 6.40 -10.23 13.18
C CYS A 218 7.67 -11.05 13.46
N VAL A 219 8.42 -10.72 14.51
CA VAL A 219 9.51 -11.56 15.02
C VAL A 219 8.92 -12.54 16.03
N LEU A 220 9.00 -13.84 15.74
CA LEU A 220 8.53 -14.87 16.67
C LEU A 220 9.60 -15.19 17.71
N ASP A 221 9.16 -15.63 18.91
CA ASP A 221 10.07 -16.17 19.93
C ASP A 221 10.91 -17.32 19.35
N ASN A 222 12.21 -17.25 19.50
CA ASN A 222 13.20 -18.18 18.94
C ASN A 222 13.44 -18.11 17.43
N ASP A 223 13.00 -17.05 16.73
CA ASP A 223 13.42 -16.80 15.36
C ASP A 223 14.94 -16.55 15.31
N ASP A 224 15.60 -17.23 14.38
CA ASP A 224 16.95 -16.88 13.96
C ASP A 224 16.82 -15.92 12.76
N ASP A 225 16.85 -14.62 13.04
CA ASP A 225 16.70 -13.58 12.01
C ASP A 225 17.74 -13.70 10.88
N SER A 226 18.86 -14.37 11.12
CA SER A 226 19.88 -14.63 10.09
C SER A 226 19.43 -15.65 9.03
N ARG A 227 18.32 -16.34 9.26
CA ARG A 227 17.79 -17.39 8.36
C ARG A 227 16.45 -17.04 7.74
N ILE A 228 15.80 -15.96 8.20
CA ILE A 228 14.47 -15.59 7.74
C ILE A 228 14.55 -14.42 6.79
N ASN A 229 14.12 -14.66 5.55
CA ASN A 229 13.98 -13.62 4.54
C ASN A 229 12.62 -12.93 4.76
N ARG A 230 12.62 -11.76 5.39
CA ARG A 230 11.39 -11.02 5.69
C ARG A 230 11.14 -9.94 4.67
N PHE A 231 9.93 -9.97 4.09
CA PHE A 231 9.44 -8.96 3.15
C PHE A 231 8.19 -8.30 3.72
N ILE A 232 8.22 -6.97 3.81
CA ILE A 232 7.09 -6.14 4.24
C ILE A 232 6.67 -5.33 3.02
N PHE A 233 5.50 -5.63 2.45
CA PHE A 233 5.04 -4.96 1.26
C PHE A 233 3.54 -4.72 1.27
N GLY A 234 3.16 -3.55 0.77
CA GLY A 234 1.79 -3.08 0.84
C GLY A 234 1.68 -1.62 0.46
N ASP A 235 0.54 -1.04 0.77
CA ASP A 235 0.32 0.40 0.75
C ASP A 235 0.83 1.01 2.07
N LEU A 236 2.09 1.45 2.04
CA LEU A 236 2.74 2.09 3.17
C LEU A 236 2.27 3.52 3.37
N ASN A 237 1.55 4.07 2.39
CA ASN A 237 1.09 5.45 2.41
C ASN A 237 2.19 6.49 2.66
N PHE A 238 3.46 6.16 2.38
CA PHE A 238 4.56 7.10 2.48
C PHE A 238 4.31 8.31 1.58
N ARG A 239 4.73 9.48 2.05
CA ARG A 239 4.54 10.75 1.36
C ARG A 239 5.87 11.47 1.21
N LEU A 240 5.95 12.30 0.18
CA LEU A 240 7.11 13.18 -0.02
C LEU A 240 7.21 14.18 1.13
N ASP A 241 8.44 14.57 1.48
CA ASP A 241 8.67 15.71 2.36
C ASP A 241 7.97 16.94 1.78
N SER A 242 6.87 17.31 2.41
CA SER A 242 5.97 18.34 1.88
C SER A 242 6.64 19.69 1.74
N ARG A 243 7.60 20.03 2.63
CA ARG A 243 8.27 21.32 2.60
C ARG A 243 9.22 21.42 1.40
N THR A 244 10.08 20.41 1.23
CA THR A 244 11.05 20.43 0.11
C THR A 244 10.35 20.28 -1.23
N PHE A 245 9.35 19.41 -1.32
CA PHE A 245 8.55 19.18 -2.52
C PHE A 245 7.76 20.44 -2.94
N LEU A 246 7.06 21.10 -2.02
CA LEU A 246 6.33 22.33 -2.32
C LEU A 246 7.28 23.47 -2.73
N ASN A 247 8.41 23.63 -2.05
CA ASN A 247 9.41 24.63 -2.42
C ASN A 247 9.91 24.40 -3.86
N ARG A 248 10.17 23.14 -4.24
CA ARG A 248 10.59 22.76 -5.60
C ARG A 248 9.54 23.14 -6.66
N LEU A 249 8.25 22.90 -6.38
CA LEU A 249 7.16 23.22 -7.30
C LEU A 249 6.83 24.70 -7.37
N THR A 250 7.05 25.43 -6.27
CA THR A 250 6.62 26.82 -6.12
C THR A 250 7.79 27.80 -6.08
N GLU A 251 8.95 27.40 -6.58
CA GLU A 251 10.12 28.28 -6.68
C GLU A 251 9.73 29.61 -7.36
N LYS A 252 10.00 30.72 -6.70
CA LYS A 252 9.63 32.10 -7.13
C LYS A 252 8.12 32.44 -7.04
N ALA A 253 7.33 31.70 -6.28
CA ALA A 253 5.91 32.01 -6.03
C ALA A 253 5.67 32.36 -4.56
N ALA A 254 4.83 33.38 -4.31
CA ALA A 254 4.44 33.76 -2.95
C ALA A 254 3.24 32.94 -2.47
N ARG A 255 3.31 32.48 -1.21
CA ARG A 255 2.20 31.75 -0.56
C ARG A 255 1.08 32.73 -0.14
N ARG A 256 -0.17 32.35 -0.40
CA ARG A 256 -1.39 33.03 0.10
C ARG A 256 -2.34 32.00 0.70
N ASP A 257 -2.69 32.21 1.97
CA ASP A 257 -3.62 31.34 2.68
C ASP A 257 -5.04 31.90 2.60
N LYS A 258 -6.02 31.05 2.23
CA LYS A 258 -7.43 31.36 2.33
C LYS A 258 -7.98 30.72 3.59
N MET A 259 -8.52 31.53 4.50
CA MET A 259 -9.18 31.09 5.72
C MET A 259 -10.69 31.11 5.51
N GLU A 260 -11.38 30.02 5.81
CA GLU A 260 -12.83 30.02 5.97
C GLU A 260 -13.20 30.30 7.42
N ASP A 261 -14.11 31.25 7.60
CA ASP A 261 -14.73 31.54 8.91
C ASP A 261 -15.84 30.52 9.10
N LEU A 262 -15.63 29.51 9.93
CA LEU A 262 -16.59 28.43 10.22
C LEU A 262 -17.87 28.91 10.93
N THR A 263 -18.02 30.22 11.16
CA THR A 263 -19.18 30.79 11.85
C THR A 263 -20.44 30.96 10.96
N GLN A 264 -20.33 30.74 9.63
CA GLN A 264 -21.44 31.00 8.68
C GLN A 264 -22.14 29.74 8.13
N HIS A 265 -21.68 28.55 8.37
CA HIS A 265 -22.40 27.34 7.95
C HIS A 265 -22.92 26.59 9.18
N GLY A 266 -24.23 26.70 9.37
CA GLY A 266 -24.96 26.02 10.45
C GLY A 266 -24.70 24.52 10.45
N SER A 267 -24.01 24.10 11.48
CA SER A 267 -23.70 22.75 11.82
C SER A 267 -24.93 21.92 12.16
N GLN A 268 -25.61 21.34 11.17
CA GLN A 268 -26.63 20.31 11.45
C GLN A 268 -26.14 18.88 11.13
N ASP A 269 -25.06 18.69 10.42
CA ASP A 269 -24.60 17.34 10.02
C ASP A 269 -23.36 16.79 10.74
N LEU A 270 -22.80 17.52 11.73
CA LEU A 270 -21.59 17.09 12.45
C LEU A 270 -21.84 16.64 13.92
N LEU A 271 -23.08 16.59 14.38
CA LEU A 271 -23.42 16.32 15.79
C LEU A 271 -24.19 15.01 16.03
N LYS A 272 -24.07 14.03 15.16
CA LYS A 272 -24.56 12.67 15.44
C LYS A 272 -23.45 11.66 15.36
N ASP A 273 -22.48 11.74 16.24
CA ASP A 273 -21.88 10.59 16.91
C ASP A 273 -20.83 11.01 17.94
N ASP A 274 -20.99 10.42 19.13
CA ASP A 274 -20.03 10.31 20.23
C ASP A 274 -19.61 11.55 21.02
N ARG A 275 -20.32 11.70 22.14
CA ARG A 275 -19.86 12.41 23.33
C ARG A 275 -18.58 11.77 23.87
N VAL A 276 -17.44 12.37 23.59
CA VAL A 276 -16.24 12.23 24.42
C VAL A 276 -15.98 13.56 25.11
N THR A 277 -16.17 13.56 26.41
CA THR A 277 -15.85 14.64 27.33
C THR A 277 -14.36 14.93 27.30
N LEU A 278 -13.95 15.99 26.59
CA LEU A 278 -12.66 16.65 26.81
C LEU A 278 -12.91 17.87 27.71
N ARG A 279 -12.60 17.70 29.00
CA ARG A 279 -12.37 18.83 29.92
C ARG A 279 -10.90 19.23 29.81
N ASN A 280 -10.71 20.55 29.71
CA ASN A 280 -9.46 21.32 29.82
C ASN A 280 -8.64 21.43 28.53
N ASP A 281 -9.02 22.40 27.68
CA ASP A 281 -8.10 23.38 27.11
C ASP A 281 -8.90 24.43 26.33
N VAL A 282 -9.23 25.53 27.02
CA VAL A 282 -10.02 26.63 26.42
C VAL A 282 -9.20 27.35 25.32
N ASN A 283 -7.87 27.22 25.31
CA ASN A 283 -6.99 27.84 24.33
C ASN A 283 -6.84 27.02 23.04
N ALA A 284 -7.04 25.69 23.06
CA ALA A 284 -7.00 24.86 21.87
C ALA A 284 -8.26 25.03 21.01
N SER A 285 -9.40 25.40 21.60
CA SER A 285 -10.68 25.56 20.89
C SER A 285 -10.75 26.83 20.03
N GLU A 286 -9.98 27.86 20.34
CA GLU A 286 -9.92 29.09 19.52
C GLU A 286 -8.93 28.96 18.35
N GLN A 287 -7.86 28.18 18.47
CA GLN A 287 -6.96 27.88 17.37
C GLN A 287 -7.57 26.88 16.35
N LEU A 288 -8.46 25.98 16.79
CA LEU A 288 -9.19 25.06 15.91
C LEU A 288 -10.30 25.73 15.08
N ARG A 289 -10.67 26.99 15.38
CA ARG A 289 -11.71 27.74 14.64
C ARG A 289 -11.25 28.42 13.37
N ARG A 290 -9.95 28.42 13.07
CA ARG A 290 -9.36 28.96 11.83
C ARG A 290 -8.69 27.84 11.06
N THR A 291 -9.47 27.01 10.35
CA THR A 291 -8.90 26.05 9.40
C THR A 291 -8.58 26.76 8.10
N VAL A 292 -7.33 26.64 7.67
CA VAL A 292 -6.92 27.03 6.33
C VAL A 292 -7.66 26.15 5.32
N SER A 293 -8.64 26.70 4.60
CA SER A 293 -9.45 25.97 3.62
C SER A 293 -8.69 25.72 2.31
N ALA A 294 -7.81 26.66 1.94
CA ALA A 294 -6.98 26.57 0.74
C ALA A 294 -5.66 27.32 0.92
N VAL A 295 -4.62 26.79 0.28
CA VAL A 295 -3.31 27.46 0.12
C VAL A 295 -3.06 27.68 -1.37
N GLU A 296 -2.74 28.91 -1.75
CA GLU A 296 -2.36 29.26 -3.12
C GLU A 296 -0.94 29.79 -3.16
N PHE A 297 -0.19 29.36 -4.16
CA PHE A 297 1.12 29.89 -4.49
C PHE A 297 1.01 30.67 -5.81
N ARG A 298 1.36 31.96 -5.81
CA ARG A 298 1.20 32.87 -6.95
C ARG A 298 2.51 33.57 -7.30
N LYS A 299 2.75 33.76 -8.59
CA LYS A 299 3.82 34.63 -9.06
C LYS A 299 3.41 36.11 -8.89
N ASP A 300 4.37 36.98 -8.64
CA ASP A 300 4.10 38.42 -8.41
C ASP A 300 3.81 39.21 -9.70
N ASP A 301 4.11 38.63 -10.86
CA ASP A 301 4.05 39.31 -12.17
C ASP A 301 2.78 38.92 -12.95
N GLY A 302 1.70 39.70 -12.91
CA GLY A 302 0.57 39.59 -13.84
C GLY A 302 -0.86 39.66 -13.23
N GLU A 303 -1.88 39.52 -14.08
CA GLU A 303 -3.30 39.60 -13.70
C GLU A 303 -3.78 38.45 -12.79
N ALA A 304 -4.77 38.74 -11.95
CA ALA A 304 -5.10 37.97 -10.75
C ALA A 304 -5.47 36.48 -10.97
N ASN A 305 -5.81 36.04 -12.19
CA ASN A 305 -6.22 34.65 -12.44
C ASN A 305 -5.17 33.78 -13.16
N GLU A 306 -4.20 34.39 -13.85
CA GLU A 306 -3.20 33.62 -14.64
C GLU A 306 -1.94 33.23 -13.86
N ASN A 307 -1.78 33.74 -12.64
CA ASN A 307 -0.55 33.61 -11.87
C ASN A 307 -0.55 32.54 -10.78
N CYS A 308 -1.62 31.73 -10.66
CA CYS A 308 -1.67 30.65 -9.68
C CYS A 308 -0.77 29.49 -10.14
N VAL A 309 0.33 29.27 -9.42
CA VAL A 309 1.27 28.17 -9.68
C VAL A 309 0.78 26.86 -9.11
N LEU A 310 0.25 26.90 -7.87
CA LEU A 310 -0.24 25.73 -7.17
C LEU A 310 -1.39 26.13 -6.25
N ARG A 311 -2.48 25.35 -6.31
CA ARG A 311 -3.61 25.46 -5.39
C ARG A 311 -3.83 24.15 -4.67
N ILE A 312 -3.87 24.19 -3.34
CA ILE A 312 -4.06 23.05 -2.46
C ILE A 312 -5.30 23.24 -1.61
N GLU A 313 -6.22 22.29 -1.67
CA GLU A 313 -7.41 22.18 -0.83
C GLU A 313 -7.50 20.75 -0.26
N LYS A 314 -8.47 20.48 0.60
CA LYS A 314 -8.62 19.16 1.26
C LYS A 314 -8.54 17.96 0.29
N LYS A 315 -9.12 18.09 -0.91
CA LYS A 315 -9.12 17.05 -1.97
C LYS A 315 -8.66 17.60 -3.32
N ARG A 316 -7.83 18.64 -3.32
CA ARG A 316 -7.35 19.27 -4.54
C ARG A 316 -5.86 19.59 -4.43
N PHE A 317 -5.13 19.17 -5.44
CA PHE A 317 -3.72 19.48 -5.66
C PHE A 317 -3.58 19.91 -7.13
N ASP A 318 -3.81 21.20 -7.40
CA ASP A 318 -3.87 21.73 -8.75
C ASP A 318 -2.60 22.53 -9.05
N TYR A 319 -1.63 21.84 -9.64
CA TYR A 319 -0.39 22.42 -10.11
C TYR A 319 -0.55 22.85 -11.57
N PHE A 320 -0.20 24.08 -11.91
CA PHE A 320 -0.42 24.67 -13.23
C PHE A 320 0.25 23.87 -14.36
N ASN A 321 1.44 23.32 -14.09
CA ASN A 321 2.15 22.45 -15.03
C ASN A 321 2.02 20.98 -14.60
N HIS A 322 0.80 20.46 -14.62
CA HIS A 322 0.50 19.12 -14.13
C HIS A 322 1.28 18.02 -14.86
N VAL A 323 1.55 18.21 -16.17
CA VAL A 323 2.35 17.28 -16.98
C VAL A 323 3.76 17.13 -16.41
N LYS A 324 4.33 18.21 -15.87
CA LYS A 324 5.66 18.19 -15.25
C LYS A 324 5.76 17.22 -14.07
N LEU A 325 4.67 16.99 -13.33
CA LEU A 325 4.65 15.99 -12.25
C LEU A 325 4.97 14.58 -12.77
N MET A 326 4.60 14.30 -14.02
CA MET A 326 4.83 13.01 -14.68
C MET A 326 6.21 12.90 -15.34
N THR A 327 6.77 14.02 -15.82
CA THR A 327 8.05 14.01 -16.54
C THR A 327 9.26 14.13 -15.63
N ASP A 328 9.10 14.88 -14.54
CA ASP A 328 10.21 15.23 -13.64
C ASP A 328 10.24 14.39 -12.36
N TRP A 329 9.50 13.27 -12.33
CA TRP A 329 9.32 12.47 -11.11
C TRP A 329 10.64 12.01 -10.48
N HIS A 330 11.69 11.76 -11.26
CA HIS A 330 13.02 11.40 -10.73
C HIS A 330 13.55 12.44 -9.73
N SER A 331 13.27 13.73 -9.97
CA SER A 331 13.70 14.80 -9.07
C SER A 331 12.98 14.77 -7.71
N TYR A 332 11.85 14.07 -7.61
CA TYR A 332 11.07 13.96 -6.37
C TYR A 332 11.53 12.82 -5.47
N LEU A 333 12.38 11.90 -5.96
CA LEU A 333 12.99 10.85 -5.15
C LEU A 333 13.81 11.42 -3.98
N GLU A 334 14.43 12.59 -4.17
CA GLU A 334 15.14 13.28 -3.08
C GLU A 334 14.21 13.73 -1.93
N ASP A 335 12.92 13.85 -2.21
CA ASP A 335 11.89 14.26 -1.26
C ASP A 335 11.19 13.05 -0.61
N ASP A 336 11.48 11.81 -1.06
CA ASP A 336 10.96 10.55 -0.50
C ASP A 336 11.80 10.12 0.72
N LYS A 337 11.50 10.68 1.88
CA LYS A 337 12.34 10.57 3.07
C LYS A 337 11.78 9.66 4.17
N GLU A 338 10.49 9.30 4.15
CA GLU A 338 9.89 8.51 5.22
C GLU A 338 10.54 7.13 5.37
N VAL A 339 10.95 6.51 4.27
CA VAL A 339 11.64 5.21 4.30
C VAL A 339 12.98 5.26 5.03
N LEU A 340 13.66 6.42 5.04
CA LEU A 340 14.96 6.60 5.70
C LEU A 340 14.88 6.55 7.23
N GLU A 341 13.66 6.60 7.79
CA GLU A 341 13.44 6.43 9.23
C GLU A 341 13.54 4.97 9.69
N PHE A 342 13.75 4.02 8.76
CA PHE A 342 13.84 2.57 8.99
C PHE A 342 15.17 2.01 8.46
N PRO A 343 16.31 2.32 9.12
CA PRO A 343 17.63 1.91 8.63
C PRO A 343 17.85 0.39 8.61
N GLU A 344 17.02 -0.38 9.33
CA GLU A 344 17.02 -1.84 9.33
C GLU A 344 16.30 -2.47 8.12
N LEU A 345 15.54 -1.68 7.36
CA LEU A 345 14.84 -2.12 6.16
C LEU A 345 15.60 -1.69 4.90
N TYR A 346 15.61 -2.58 3.93
CA TYR A 346 16.25 -2.41 2.64
C TYR A 346 15.18 -2.40 1.54
N GLU A 347 15.45 -1.70 0.47
CA GLU A 347 14.62 -1.63 -0.71
C GLU A 347 15.49 -1.64 -1.95
N MET A 348 14.93 -2.13 -3.05
CA MET A 348 15.60 -1.99 -4.36
C MET A 348 15.44 -0.55 -4.86
N GLU A 349 16.36 -0.13 -5.73
CA GLU A 349 16.31 1.20 -6.34
C GLU A 349 15.00 1.41 -7.09
N ILE A 350 14.33 2.54 -6.82
CA ILE A 350 13.09 2.92 -7.48
C ILE A 350 13.43 3.60 -8.81
N ASP A 351 13.05 2.95 -9.91
CA ASP A 351 13.16 3.51 -11.26
C ASP A 351 11.79 3.50 -11.97
N PHE A 352 10.77 3.92 -11.25
CA PHE A 352 9.40 4.06 -11.77
C PHE A 352 8.70 5.28 -11.16
N PRO A 353 7.72 5.86 -11.86
CA PRO A 353 6.97 7.01 -11.36
C PRO A 353 6.24 6.71 -10.04
N PRO A 354 5.85 7.76 -9.27
CA PRO A 354 4.99 7.60 -8.11
C PRO A 354 3.80 6.68 -8.38
N THR A 355 3.46 5.83 -7.40
CA THR A 355 2.41 4.81 -7.55
C THR A 355 1.01 5.36 -7.35
N TYR A 356 0.88 6.57 -6.80
CA TYR A 356 -0.35 7.27 -6.44
C TYR A 356 -0.21 8.79 -6.70
N PRO A 357 -1.27 9.55 -7.04
CA PRO A 357 -2.64 9.15 -7.36
C PRO A 357 -2.88 9.13 -8.88
N TRP A 358 -3.08 7.98 -9.45
CA TRP A 358 -3.35 7.83 -10.89
C TRP A 358 -4.83 8.06 -11.22
N SER A 359 -5.09 8.45 -12.48
CA SER A 359 -6.46 8.60 -12.98
C SER A 359 -7.23 7.28 -12.97
N GLU A 360 -8.48 7.33 -12.49
CA GLU A 360 -9.44 6.23 -12.54
C GLU A 360 -10.26 6.22 -13.85
N ASP A 361 -9.98 7.16 -14.78
CA ASP A 361 -10.62 7.19 -16.09
C ASP A 361 -9.83 6.32 -17.09
N PRO A 362 -10.44 5.29 -17.68
CA PRO A 362 -9.81 4.46 -18.70
C PRO A 362 -9.32 5.23 -19.93
N LEU A 363 -9.96 6.38 -20.24
CA LEU A 363 -9.56 7.23 -21.37
C LEU A 363 -8.35 8.12 -21.07
N ASP A 364 -8.00 8.26 -19.79
CA ASP A 364 -6.91 9.12 -19.32
C ASP A 364 -6.05 8.43 -18.26
N SER A 365 -5.79 7.15 -18.43
CA SER A 365 -5.13 6.28 -17.45
C SER A 365 -3.66 6.60 -17.16
N GLY A 366 -3.03 7.39 -18.03
CA GLY A 366 -1.58 7.68 -18.00
C GLY A 366 -1.20 8.95 -17.25
N VAL A 367 -2.12 9.59 -16.52
CA VAL A 367 -1.88 10.86 -15.81
C VAL A 367 -2.24 10.76 -14.33
N PHE A 368 -1.69 11.65 -13.51
CA PHE A 368 -2.08 11.79 -12.12
C PHE A 368 -3.40 12.55 -11.97
N MET A 369 -4.21 12.15 -10.99
CA MET A 369 -5.35 12.95 -10.55
C MET A 369 -4.87 14.23 -9.86
N LYS A 370 -5.69 15.29 -9.97
CA LYS A 370 -5.48 16.56 -9.25
C LYS A 370 -6.05 16.54 -7.82
N THR A 371 -5.98 15.41 -7.15
CA THR A 371 -6.57 15.22 -5.81
C THR A 371 -5.54 15.31 -4.70
N ARG A 372 -4.34 14.77 -4.92
CA ARG A 372 -3.24 14.67 -3.97
C ARG A 372 -1.89 14.89 -4.65
N ALA A 373 -0.87 15.21 -3.87
CA ALA A 373 0.51 15.16 -4.34
C ALA A 373 0.89 13.73 -4.72
N PRO A 374 1.64 13.52 -5.80
CA PRO A 374 2.19 12.22 -6.14
C PRO A 374 3.09 11.67 -5.03
N ALA A 375 3.07 10.35 -4.84
CA ALA A 375 3.92 9.67 -3.87
C ALA A 375 4.10 8.19 -4.20
N TRP A 376 5.20 7.58 -3.72
CA TRP A 376 5.46 6.15 -3.76
C TRP A 376 4.85 5.49 -2.52
N CYS A 377 3.54 5.25 -2.56
CA CYS A 377 2.79 4.66 -1.46
C CYS A 377 2.95 3.16 -1.36
N ASP A 378 3.08 2.51 -2.52
CA ASP A 378 3.12 1.05 -2.67
C ASP A 378 4.57 0.62 -2.83
N ARG A 379 5.09 -0.17 -1.86
CA ARG A 379 6.52 -0.49 -1.72
C ARG A 379 6.74 -1.96 -1.33
N VAL A 380 7.94 -2.46 -1.62
CA VAL A 380 8.43 -3.76 -1.13
C VAL A 380 9.71 -3.52 -0.35
N LEU A 381 9.62 -3.61 0.97
CA LEU A 381 10.74 -3.49 1.89
C LEU A 381 11.16 -4.88 2.38
N MET A 382 12.42 -5.03 2.77
CA MET A 382 12.94 -6.31 3.22
C MET A 382 13.98 -6.14 4.33
N ASN A 383 14.20 -7.18 5.12
CA ASN A 383 15.30 -7.20 6.09
C ASN A 383 16.65 -7.45 5.40
N LYS A 384 17.74 -7.27 6.16
CA LYS A 384 19.10 -7.48 5.65
C LYS A 384 19.33 -8.88 5.11
N THR A 385 18.79 -9.91 5.77
CA THR A 385 18.94 -11.32 5.35
C THR A 385 18.36 -11.53 3.96
N ALA A 386 17.14 -11.03 3.70
CA ALA A 386 16.52 -11.09 2.37
C ALA A 386 17.36 -10.32 1.34
N TYR A 387 17.76 -9.08 1.66
CA TYR A 387 18.54 -8.24 0.75
C TYR A 387 19.89 -8.85 0.36
N ASP A 388 20.59 -9.47 1.32
CA ASP A 388 21.88 -10.13 1.08
C ASP A 388 21.72 -11.44 0.28
N SER A 389 20.54 -12.08 0.36
CA SER A 389 20.23 -13.32 -0.38
C SER A 389 19.82 -13.08 -1.84
N LEU A 390 19.65 -11.83 -2.28
CA LEU A 390 19.20 -11.53 -3.63
C LEU A 390 20.29 -11.77 -4.67
N GLU A 391 19.94 -12.45 -5.76
CA GLU A 391 20.71 -12.40 -6.99
C GLU A 391 20.43 -11.09 -7.73
N LYS A 392 21.19 -10.05 -7.41
CA LYS A 392 20.89 -8.66 -7.82
C LYS A 392 20.76 -8.43 -9.33
N HIS A 393 21.47 -9.21 -10.14
CA HIS A 393 21.45 -9.06 -11.60
C HIS A 393 20.15 -9.55 -12.26
N THR A 394 19.38 -10.38 -11.57
CA THR A 394 18.09 -10.89 -12.06
C THR A 394 16.91 -10.23 -11.33
N THR A 395 17.20 -9.32 -10.41
CA THR A 395 16.15 -8.62 -9.64
C THR A 395 15.53 -7.53 -10.48
N MET A 396 14.18 -7.50 -10.49
CA MET A 396 13.40 -6.46 -11.15
C MET A 396 12.42 -5.85 -10.15
N TYR A 397 12.44 -4.52 -10.04
CA TYR A 397 11.56 -3.75 -9.17
C TYR A 397 10.87 -2.68 -9.99
N GLU A 398 9.55 -2.78 -10.17
CA GLU A 398 8.83 -1.87 -11.05
C GLU A 398 7.36 -1.67 -10.65
N SER A 399 6.77 -0.60 -11.13
CA SER A 399 5.33 -0.35 -11.13
C SER A 399 4.75 -0.77 -12.48
N ILE A 400 3.65 -1.52 -12.48
CA ILE A 400 3.03 -2.09 -13.69
C ILE A 400 1.73 -1.40 -14.08
N GLY A 401 1.30 -1.61 -15.32
CA GLY A 401 0.04 -1.06 -15.83
C GLY A 401 0.05 0.45 -16.06
N ARG A 402 1.20 1.05 -16.40
CA ARG A 402 1.34 2.50 -16.63
C ARG A 402 0.28 3.06 -17.59
N HIS A 403 -0.03 2.33 -18.66
CA HIS A 403 -0.96 2.75 -19.71
C HIS A 403 -2.34 2.06 -19.60
N THR A 404 -2.56 1.32 -18.52
CA THR A 404 -3.81 0.64 -18.23
C THR A 404 -4.44 1.25 -16.99
N CYS A 405 -5.72 1.58 -17.04
CA CYS A 405 -6.41 2.05 -15.84
C CYS A 405 -6.57 0.87 -14.86
N MET A 406 -5.89 0.98 -13.72
CA MET A 406 -5.88 -0.04 -12.67
C MET A 406 -6.39 0.51 -11.33
N GLY A 407 -6.98 1.70 -11.35
CA GLY A 407 -7.38 2.45 -10.16
C GLY A 407 -6.42 3.60 -9.86
N ASP A 408 -6.64 4.24 -8.72
CA ASP A 408 -5.84 5.39 -8.25
C ASP A 408 -4.43 4.99 -7.74
N HIS A 409 -4.18 3.70 -7.56
CA HIS A 409 -2.85 3.13 -7.33
C HIS A 409 -2.41 2.25 -8.50
N LYS A 410 -1.12 2.26 -8.81
CA LYS A 410 -0.51 1.27 -9.70
C LYS A 410 0.12 0.17 -8.86
N PRO A 411 -0.09 -1.12 -9.20
CA PRO A 411 0.60 -2.21 -8.53
C PRO A 411 2.11 -2.10 -8.67
N VAL A 412 2.81 -2.49 -7.61
CA VAL A 412 4.28 -2.61 -7.60
C VAL A 412 4.66 -4.06 -7.45
N LEU A 413 5.65 -4.49 -8.20
CA LEU A 413 6.19 -5.83 -8.11
C LEU A 413 7.70 -5.84 -7.89
N LEU A 414 8.14 -6.86 -7.21
CA LEU A 414 9.53 -7.24 -7.05
C LEU A 414 9.68 -8.70 -7.49
N ALA A 415 10.35 -8.93 -8.62
CA ALA A 415 10.75 -10.27 -9.09
C ALA A 415 12.19 -10.53 -8.67
N ILE A 416 12.43 -11.62 -7.94
CA ILE A 416 13.72 -11.94 -7.34
C ILE A 416 14.09 -13.40 -7.48
N THR A 417 15.39 -13.64 -7.44
CA THR A 417 15.98 -14.96 -7.21
C THR A 417 16.76 -14.93 -5.91
N LEU A 418 16.47 -15.87 -5.00
CA LEU A 418 17.22 -16.08 -3.76
C LEU A 418 18.32 -17.11 -3.97
N LEU A 419 19.53 -16.81 -3.45
CA LEU A 419 20.73 -17.64 -3.51
C LEU A 419 20.88 -18.51 -2.27
#